data_5f00815ba911a222dfe0fa9e26d86e8d
#
_entry.id   5f00815ba911a222dfe0fa9e26d86e8d
#
_cell.length_a   1.000
_cell.length_b   1.000
_cell.length_c   1.000
_cell.angle_alpha   90.00
_cell.angle_beta   90.00
_cell.angle_gamma   90.00
#
_symmetry.space_group_name_H-M   'P 1'
#
loop_
_entity.id
_entity.type
_entity.pdbx_description
1 polymer ?
#
loop_
_entity_poly.entity_id
_entity_poly.type
_entity_poly.pdbx_seq_one_letter_code
_entity_poly.pdbx_strand_id
1 'polypeptide(L)'
;HQFDLKSKTIQKLDSIARVQTIAYDLSQDAYNLLYFERDNTLASVDKINKRISLCYQGMESIQNIQRLNDENKLVFQQGINLFEWQNKDGKSSMRQLTNFILGEKKDEKIDSNYLFKQQEELFEFFKDKDNNKAWKKTQGEFQLFPRPRLNYLGLSTLSSVQINPSGEFVAAIVRSEELEKETLVPEFITRDGKIKTSNARAKVSKNEPNQRLYILSLKLDSLVSIDLSGLTDIRKKPSYIDTLTSSRYEKDRNLFIHPLKFSKTSNLALCDIRSADNKDRWIVLVDLEKLTIKELNHQHDDAWIGGPGISSWNEEVAVL
;
A
#
# COMPACT_ATOMS: atom_id res chain seq x y z
N HIS A 1 23.57 -4.26 15.72
CA HIS A 1 24.40 -5.47 15.89
C HIS A 1 24.10 -6.43 14.75
N GLN A 2 25.14 -6.98 14.13
CA GLN A 2 25.04 -8.04 13.13
C GLN A 2 25.48 -9.35 13.76
N PHE A 3 24.67 -10.40 13.61
CA PHE A 3 25.03 -11.74 14.04
C PHE A 3 25.55 -12.52 12.83
N ASP A 4 26.80 -12.96 12.88
CA ASP A 4 27.36 -13.83 11.87
C ASP A 4 27.00 -15.29 12.21
N LEU A 5 26.19 -15.90 11.35
CA LEU A 5 25.73 -17.29 11.53
C LEU A 5 26.86 -18.33 11.45
N LYS A 6 27.95 -18.02 10.73
CA LYS A 6 29.09 -18.96 10.60
C LYS A 6 30.01 -18.90 11.80
N SER A 7 30.38 -17.70 12.22
CA SER A 7 31.27 -17.53 13.38
C SER A 7 30.53 -17.51 14.72
N LYS A 8 29.19 -17.45 14.71
CA LYS A 8 28.32 -17.27 15.90
C LYS A 8 28.70 -16.07 16.76
N THR A 9 29.25 -15.05 16.14
CA THR A 9 29.67 -13.82 16.83
C THR A 9 28.71 -12.67 16.57
N ILE A 10 28.48 -11.87 17.60
CA ILE A 10 27.75 -10.61 17.49
C ILE A 10 28.78 -9.50 17.25
N GLN A 11 28.77 -8.92 16.07
CA GLN A 11 29.53 -7.72 15.80
C GLN A 11 28.63 -6.50 15.97
N LYS A 12 29.12 -5.50 16.71
CA LYS A 12 28.53 -4.19 16.68
C LYS A 12 28.80 -3.66 15.27
N LEU A 13 27.75 -3.37 14.51
CA LEU A 13 27.88 -2.64 13.25
C LEU A 13 28.52 -1.32 13.60
N ASP A 14 29.84 -1.31 13.37
CA ASP A 14 30.69 -0.25 13.85
C ASP A 14 30.19 1.08 13.27
N SER A 15 30.14 2.01 14.07
CA SER A 15 30.07 3.46 13.97
C SER A 15 30.11 4.15 12.57
N ILE A 16 29.58 3.58 11.49
CA ILE A 16 28.72 4.34 10.61
C ILE A 16 27.65 4.99 11.52
N ALA A 17 27.93 4.80 12.64
CA ALA A 17 27.43 4.85 14.00
C ALA A 17 27.05 6.19 14.52
N ARG A 18 27.05 7.17 13.77
CA ARG A 18 26.25 8.36 14.08
C ARG A 18 24.87 8.29 13.44
N VAL A 19 24.60 7.32 12.62
CA VAL A 19 23.26 6.98 12.15
C VAL A 19 22.67 6.03 13.18
N GLN A 20 22.15 6.58 14.26
CA GLN A 20 21.36 5.84 15.23
C GLN A 20 20.18 5.23 14.50
N THR A 21 20.12 3.89 14.49
CA THR A 21 19.04 3.10 13.94
C THR A 21 18.73 3.34 12.45
N ILE A 22 19.61 2.85 11.57
CA ILE A 22 19.17 2.57 10.21
C ILE A 22 18.29 1.32 10.29
N ALA A 23 16.98 1.51 10.25
CA ALA A 23 16.07 0.42 9.93
C ALA A 23 16.20 0.16 8.41
N TYR A 24 17.17 -0.65 8.02
CA TYR A 24 17.25 -1.12 6.64
C TYR A 24 16.66 -2.53 6.55
N ASP A 25 16.07 -2.82 5.41
CA ASP A 25 15.64 -4.16 5.11
C ASP A 25 16.87 -5.08 5.02
N LEU A 26 16.87 -6.18 5.77
CA LEU A 26 17.93 -7.20 5.74
C LEU A 26 18.18 -7.75 4.33
N SER A 27 17.22 -7.64 3.42
CA SER A 27 17.40 -7.96 2.00
C SER A 27 18.51 -7.15 1.34
N GLN A 28 18.92 -6.02 1.90
CA GLN A 28 20.02 -5.19 1.40
C GLN A 28 21.40 -5.65 1.85
N ASP A 29 21.51 -6.63 2.72
CA ASP A 29 22.81 -7.05 3.27
C ASP A 29 23.78 -7.62 2.23
N ALA A 30 23.28 -8.16 1.13
CA ALA A 30 24.08 -8.63 0.01
C ALA A 30 24.79 -7.50 -0.76
N TYR A 31 24.37 -6.25 -0.58
CA TYR A 31 24.86 -5.10 -1.33
C TYR A 31 25.86 -4.27 -0.55
N ASN A 32 26.82 -3.70 -1.23
CA ASN A 32 27.79 -2.76 -0.62
C ASN A 32 27.17 -1.40 -0.31
N LEU A 33 26.13 -1.02 -1.03
CA LEU A 33 25.42 0.24 -0.89
C LEU A 33 24.09 0.00 -0.19
N LEU A 34 23.90 0.57 1.00
CA LEU A 34 22.66 0.53 1.75
C LEU A 34 21.92 1.85 1.60
N TYR A 35 20.61 1.78 1.47
CA TYR A 35 19.75 2.97 1.41
C TYR A 35 18.88 3.06 2.66
N PHE A 36 18.73 4.27 3.16
CA PHE A 36 17.95 4.55 4.35
C PHE A 36 17.25 5.91 4.26
N GLU A 37 16.22 6.07 5.06
CA GLU A 37 15.50 7.31 5.21
C GLU A 37 15.88 7.95 6.55
N ARG A 38 16.04 9.26 6.56
CA ARG A 38 16.15 10.08 7.75
C ARG A 38 15.73 11.52 7.46
N ASP A 39 14.82 12.05 8.28
CA ASP A 39 14.39 13.45 8.20
C ASP A 39 13.96 13.87 6.78
N ASN A 40 13.06 13.08 6.15
CA ASN A 40 12.58 13.27 4.78
C ASN A 40 13.67 13.18 3.70
N THR A 41 14.77 12.55 4.03
CA THR A 41 15.93 12.42 3.17
C THR A 41 16.19 10.96 2.86
N LEU A 42 16.33 10.63 1.58
CA LEU A 42 16.86 9.36 1.12
C LEU A 42 18.39 9.50 1.02
N ALA A 43 19.08 8.68 1.75
CA ALA A 43 20.54 8.64 1.74
C ALA A 43 21.06 7.24 1.48
N SER A 44 22.29 7.12 1.02
CA SER A 44 22.99 5.86 0.87
C SER A 44 24.24 5.81 1.72
N VAL A 45 24.60 4.61 2.17
CA VAL A 45 25.85 4.31 2.87
C VAL A 45 26.63 3.28 2.08
N ASP A 46 27.84 3.62 1.71
CA ASP A 46 28.82 2.68 1.17
C ASP A 46 29.47 1.95 2.36
N LYS A 47 29.25 0.63 2.46
CA LYS A 47 29.81 -0.21 3.54
C LYS A 47 31.34 -0.28 3.52
N ILE A 48 31.94 -0.24 2.32
CA ILE A 48 33.39 -0.38 2.12
C ILE A 48 34.08 0.93 2.49
N ASN A 49 33.63 2.03 1.87
CA ASN A 49 34.27 3.34 2.00
C ASN A 49 33.74 4.11 3.21
N LYS A 50 32.75 3.59 3.93
CA LYS A 50 32.08 4.23 5.08
C LYS A 50 31.59 5.66 4.78
N ARG A 51 31.18 5.91 3.52
CA ARG A 51 30.76 7.20 3.03
C ARG A 51 29.25 7.27 2.93
N ILE A 52 28.68 8.35 3.48
CA ILE A 52 27.25 8.66 3.34
C ILE A 52 27.10 9.65 2.18
N SER A 53 26.13 9.38 1.31
CA SER A 53 25.79 10.24 0.18
C SER A 53 24.31 10.54 0.17
N LEU A 54 23.99 11.80 -0.12
CA LEU A 54 22.62 12.25 -0.31
C LEU A 54 22.10 11.76 -1.67
N CYS A 55 20.95 11.07 -1.67
CA CYS A 55 20.27 10.64 -2.88
C CYS A 55 19.13 11.58 -3.26
N TYR A 56 18.28 11.91 -2.29
CA TYR A 56 17.14 12.80 -2.46
C TYR A 56 16.76 13.43 -1.13
N GLN A 57 16.32 14.68 -1.17
CA GLN A 57 15.78 15.39 -0.02
C GLN A 57 14.45 16.06 -0.42
N GLY A 58 13.40 15.80 0.32
CA GLY A 58 12.06 16.33 0.10
C GLY A 58 11.46 16.96 1.35
N MET A 59 10.26 17.52 1.19
CA MET A 59 9.49 18.09 2.31
C MET A 59 8.59 17.06 2.98
N GLU A 60 8.23 16.00 2.27
CA GLU A 60 7.35 14.95 2.76
C GLU A 60 8.15 13.73 3.23
N SER A 61 7.59 13.02 4.20
CA SER A 61 8.17 11.81 4.75
C SER A 61 8.33 10.72 3.68
N ILE A 62 9.49 10.10 3.68
CA ILE A 62 9.81 8.94 2.86
C ILE A 62 9.62 7.69 3.70
N GLN A 63 8.99 6.67 3.14
CA GLN A 63 8.72 5.40 3.81
C GLN A 63 8.90 4.23 2.84
N ASN A 64 8.96 3.01 3.38
CA ASN A 64 8.93 1.78 2.59
C ASN A 64 9.93 1.75 1.42
N ILE A 65 11.20 2.01 1.71
CA ILE A 65 12.26 1.94 0.71
C ILE A 65 12.44 0.48 0.27
N GLN A 66 12.28 0.24 -1.03
CA GLN A 66 12.42 -1.07 -1.65
C GLN A 66 13.42 -1.01 -2.80
N ARG A 67 14.30 -1.99 -2.87
CA ARG A 67 15.20 -2.16 -4.00
C ARG A 67 14.54 -3.06 -5.04
N LEU A 68 14.63 -2.67 -6.30
CA LEU A 68 14.18 -3.51 -7.42
C LEU A 68 15.29 -4.49 -7.84
N ASN A 69 14.95 -5.42 -8.73
CA ASN A 69 15.93 -6.34 -9.33
C ASN A 69 17.00 -5.59 -10.13
N ASP A 70 16.69 -4.40 -10.66
CA ASP A 70 17.69 -3.48 -11.18
C ASP A 70 18.36 -2.73 -10.00
N GLU A 71 19.61 -3.06 -9.72
CA GLU A 71 20.37 -2.53 -8.58
C GLU A 71 20.50 -1.00 -8.56
N ASN A 72 20.31 -0.36 -9.71
CA ASN A 72 20.39 1.10 -9.83
C ASN A 72 19.06 1.79 -9.50
N LYS A 73 18.02 1.01 -9.22
CA LYS A 73 16.67 1.50 -8.97
C LYS A 73 16.19 1.20 -7.56
N LEU A 74 15.62 2.22 -6.97
CA LEU A 74 14.92 2.16 -5.70
C LEU A 74 13.50 2.65 -5.88
N VAL A 75 12.60 2.10 -5.10
CA VAL A 75 11.25 2.63 -4.96
C VAL A 75 11.02 2.99 -3.50
N PHE A 76 10.39 4.11 -3.26
CA PHE A 76 9.98 4.55 -1.95
C PHE A 76 8.58 5.14 -1.99
N GLN A 77 7.93 5.13 -0.85
CA GLN A 77 6.62 5.73 -0.66
C GLN A 77 6.77 7.17 -0.15
N GLN A 78 6.01 8.09 -0.76
CA GLN A 78 5.82 9.45 -0.28
C GLN A 78 4.32 9.77 -0.29
N GLY A 79 3.76 10.08 0.88
CA GLY A 79 2.32 10.10 1.05
C GLY A 79 1.70 8.73 0.74
N ILE A 80 0.73 8.69 -0.17
CA ILE A 80 0.07 7.45 -0.61
C ILE A 80 0.64 6.89 -1.92
N ASN A 81 1.63 7.56 -2.51
CA ASN A 81 2.16 7.23 -3.82
C ASN A 81 3.58 6.70 -3.77
N LEU A 82 3.94 5.92 -4.78
CA LEU A 82 5.27 5.37 -4.98
C LEU A 82 6.05 6.21 -5.99
N PHE A 83 7.33 6.38 -5.69
CA PHE A 83 8.30 7.08 -6.52
C PHE A 83 9.49 6.17 -6.77
N GLU A 84 9.98 6.15 -8.01
CA GLU A 84 11.23 5.49 -8.39
C GLU A 84 12.35 6.52 -8.38
N TRP A 85 13.43 6.20 -7.73
CA TRP A 85 14.70 6.88 -7.84
C TRP A 85 15.69 5.97 -8.53
N GLN A 86 16.42 6.50 -9.49
CA GLN A 86 17.45 5.80 -10.24
C GLN A 86 18.73 6.60 -10.25
N ASN A 87 19.85 5.90 -10.08
CA ASN A 87 21.19 6.49 -10.32
C ASN A 87 21.91 5.68 -11.40
N LYS A 88 22.08 6.27 -12.55
CA LYS A 88 22.81 5.68 -13.66
C LYS A 88 23.93 6.60 -14.09
N ASP A 89 25.17 6.09 -14.11
CA ASP A 89 26.38 6.82 -14.54
C ASP A 89 26.56 8.17 -13.82
N GLY A 90 26.26 8.22 -12.53
CA GLY A 90 26.34 9.44 -11.72
C GLY A 90 25.22 10.44 -11.95
N LYS A 91 24.25 10.13 -12.80
CA LYS A 91 23.05 10.95 -13.02
C LYS A 91 21.88 10.35 -12.26
N SER A 92 21.32 11.13 -11.35
CA SER A 92 20.11 10.75 -10.62
C SER A 92 18.87 11.25 -11.34
N SER A 93 17.86 10.40 -11.38
CA SER A 93 16.51 10.77 -11.86
C SER A 93 15.45 10.23 -10.90
N MET A 94 14.33 10.92 -10.84
CA MET A 94 13.18 10.52 -10.03
C MET A 94 11.92 10.62 -10.87
N ARG A 95 11.03 9.63 -10.72
CA ARG A 95 9.70 9.66 -11.35
C ARG A 95 8.65 9.10 -10.41
N GLN A 96 7.45 9.60 -10.49
CA GLN A 96 6.29 9.04 -9.81
C GLN A 96 5.81 7.80 -10.57
N LEU A 97 5.56 6.70 -9.85
CA LEU A 97 5.07 5.43 -10.42
C LEU A 97 3.56 5.28 -10.30
N THR A 98 2.98 5.78 -9.21
CA THR A 98 1.53 5.66 -8.96
C THR A 98 0.90 7.03 -8.77
N ASN A 99 -0.40 7.13 -9.04
CA ASN A 99 -1.19 8.32 -8.79
C ASN A 99 -2.52 7.90 -8.16
N PHE A 100 -2.43 7.46 -6.91
CA PHE A 100 -3.58 7.05 -6.12
C PHE A 100 -4.29 8.27 -5.54
N ILE A 101 -5.61 8.22 -5.55
CA ILE A 101 -6.48 9.18 -4.89
C ILE A 101 -7.44 8.40 -4.00
N LEU A 102 -7.52 8.82 -2.73
CA LEU A 102 -8.54 8.36 -1.79
C LEU A 102 -9.81 9.15 -2.06
N GLY A 103 -10.89 8.46 -2.36
CA GLY A 103 -12.16 9.07 -2.74
C GLY A 103 -12.76 8.43 -3.98
N GLU A 104 -13.99 8.80 -4.27
CA GLU A 104 -14.71 8.36 -5.46
C GLU A 104 -14.46 9.32 -6.62
N LYS A 105 -14.46 8.78 -7.84
CA LYS A 105 -14.47 9.59 -9.05
C LYS A 105 -15.75 10.41 -9.07
N LYS A 106 -15.63 11.72 -9.00
CA LYS A 106 -16.78 12.61 -9.20
C LYS A 106 -17.14 12.57 -10.69
N ASP A 107 -18.27 11.96 -11.01
CA ASP A 107 -18.85 12.14 -12.33
C ASP A 107 -19.23 13.61 -12.47
N GLU A 108 -18.71 14.27 -13.50
CA GLU A 108 -19.19 15.60 -13.89
C GLU A 108 -20.66 15.41 -14.31
N LYS A 109 -21.59 15.69 -13.39
CA LYS A 109 -23.00 15.77 -13.75
C LYS A 109 -23.13 16.93 -14.73
N ILE A 110 -23.34 16.59 -15.99
CA ILE A 110 -23.75 17.58 -16.98
C ILE A 110 -25.16 18.00 -16.57
N ASP A 111 -25.26 19.20 -16.01
CA ASP A 111 -26.54 19.78 -15.63
C ASP A 111 -27.34 20.02 -16.93
N SER A 112 -28.30 19.15 -17.20
CA SER A 112 -29.14 19.23 -18.42
C SER A 112 -30.25 20.29 -18.30
N ASN A 113 -30.03 21.36 -17.52
CA ASN A 113 -30.99 22.43 -17.34
C ASN A 113 -31.15 23.18 -18.66
N TYR A 114 -32.40 23.47 -19.03
CA TYR A 114 -32.78 24.21 -20.24
C TYR A 114 -32.02 25.55 -20.40
N LEU A 115 -31.76 26.25 -19.32
CA LEU A 115 -30.95 27.45 -19.30
C LEU A 115 -29.50 27.25 -19.71
N PHE A 116 -28.93 26.06 -19.37
CA PHE A 116 -27.55 25.70 -19.76
C PHE A 116 -27.48 25.45 -21.26
N LYS A 117 -28.46 24.74 -21.83
CA LYS A 117 -28.53 24.52 -23.28
C LYS A 117 -28.68 25.83 -24.08
N GLN A 118 -29.49 26.75 -23.60
CA GLN A 118 -29.61 28.09 -24.21
C GLN A 118 -28.31 28.90 -24.12
N GLN A 119 -27.57 28.77 -23.04
CA GLN A 119 -26.27 29.42 -22.92
C GLN A 119 -25.20 28.75 -23.80
N GLU A 120 -25.25 27.40 -23.98
CA GLU A 120 -24.36 26.65 -24.84
C GLU A 120 -24.54 27.05 -26.33
N GLU A 121 -25.76 27.29 -26.77
CA GLU A 121 -26.07 27.79 -28.12
C GLU A 121 -25.62 29.25 -28.36
N LEU A 122 -25.46 30.04 -27.31
CA LEU A 122 -25.07 31.46 -27.39
C LEU A 122 -23.56 31.72 -27.37
N PHE A 123 -22.72 30.69 -27.06
CA PHE A 123 -21.30 30.97 -26.81
C PHE A 123 -20.37 30.12 -27.69
N GLU A 124 -19.83 30.73 -28.76
CA GLU A 124 -18.61 30.26 -29.45
C GLU A 124 -17.45 29.96 -28.47
N PHE A 125 -17.45 30.61 -27.30
CA PHE A 125 -16.52 30.40 -26.22
C PHE A 125 -16.46 28.93 -25.74
N PHE A 126 -17.57 28.20 -25.62
CA PHE A 126 -17.56 26.81 -25.25
C PHE A 126 -16.97 25.90 -26.36
N LYS A 127 -17.23 26.27 -27.60
CA LYS A 127 -16.64 25.60 -28.76
C LYS A 127 -15.12 25.76 -28.78
N ASP A 128 -14.61 26.94 -28.47
CA ASP A 128 -13.18 27.21 -28.35
C ASP A 128 -12.57 26.53 -27.13
N LYS A 129 -13.32 26.44 -26.01
CA LYS A 129 -12.92 25.71 -24.82
C LYS A 129 -12.79 24.20 -25.08
N ASP A 130 -13.73 23.62 -25.84
CA ASP A 130 -13.69 22.20 -26.21
C ASP A 130 -12.59 21.92 -27.23
N ASN A 131 -12.39 22.78 -28.21
CA ASN A 131 -11.27 22.72 -29.15
C ASN A 131 -9.92 22.82 -28.42
N ASN A 132 -9.80 23.73 -27.44
CA ASN A 132 -8.62 23.85 -26.59
C ASN A 132 -8.42 22.60 -25.69
N LYS A 133 -9.50 21.98 -25.22
CA LYS A 133 -9.44 20.74 -24.43
C LYS A 133 -9.00 19.57 -25.32
N ALA A 134 -9.50 19.48 -26.52
CA ALA A 134 -9.08 18.48 -27.52
C ALA A 134 -7.60 18.69 -27.92
N TRP A 135 -7.20 19.94 -28.19
CA TRP A 135 -5.81 20.28 -28.49
C TRP A 135 -4.86 19.96 -27.34
N LYS A 136 -5.24 20.29 -26.10
CA LYS A 136 -4.46 19.93 -24.89
C LYS A 136 -4.35 18.42 -24.70
N LYS A 137 -5.38 17.66 -25.04
CA LYS A 137 -5.37 16.20 -25.00
C LYS A 137 -4.36 15.65 -26.03
N THR A 138 -4.40 16.16 -27.27
CA THR A 138 -3.44 15.79 -28.32
C THR A 138 -2.02 16.18 -27.96
N GLN A 139 -1.79 17.34 -27.36
CA GLN A 139 -0.48 17.74 -26.83
C GLN A 139 0.00 16.81 -25.71
N GLY A 140 -0.93 16.31 -24.87
CA GLY A 140 -0.62 15.31 -23.85
C GLY A 140 -0.11 13.99 -24.40
N GLU A 141 -0.53 13.61 -25.61
CA GLU A 141 -0.07 12.42 -26.31
C GLU A 141 1.39 12.52 -26.79
N PHE A 142 1.91 13.75 -26.96
CA PHE A 142 3.31 14.03 -27.30
C PHE A 142 4.21 14.19 -26.08
N GLN A 143 3.72 13.92 -24.84
CA GLN A 143 4.58 14.00 -23.66
C GLN A 143 5.66 12.90 -23.72
N LEU A 144 6.91 13.34 -23.75
CA LEU A 144 8.09 12.45 -23.67
C LEU A 144 8.12 11.63 -22.37
N PHE A 145 7.41 12.10 -21.33
CA PHE A 145 7.32 11.47 -20.00
C PHE A 145 5.87 11.40 -19.57
N PRO A 146 5.15 10.32 -19.90
CA PRO A 146 3.76 10.15 -19.49
C PRO A 146 3.65 10.10 -17.96
N ARG A 147 2.68 10.84 -17.42
CA ARG A 147 2.36 10.78 -15.99
C ARG A 147 1.52 9.55 -15.69
N PRO A 148 1.65 8.96 -14.50
CA PRO A 148 0.78 7.88 -14.07
C PRO A 148 -0.68 8.32 -14.10
N ARG A 149 -1.55 7.43 -14.55
CA ARG A 149 -3.00 7.65 -14.57
C ARG A 149 -3.54 7.82 -13.16
N LEU A 150 -4.60 8.61 -13.03
CA LEU A 150 -5.34 8.73 -11.78
C LEU A 150 -6.07 7.42 -11.45
N ASN A 151 -5.78 6.85 -10.31
CA ASN A 151 -6.39 5.62 -9.80
C ASN A 151 -7.14 5.92 -8.50
N TYR A 152 -8.48 5.79 -8.54
CA TYR A 152 -9.35 6.04 -7.41
C TYR A 152 -9.48 4.76 -6.57
N LEU A 153 -9.21 4.86 -5.27
CA LEU A 153 -9.28 3.74 -4.33
C LEU A 153 -10.59 3.71 -3.51
N GLY A 154 -11.54 4.58 -3.82
CA GLY A 154 -12.79 4.72 -3.09
C GLY A 154 -12.63 5.46 -1.76
N LEU A 155 -13.73 5.57 -0.99
CA LEU A 155 -13.72 6.11 0.38
C LEU A 155 -13.01 5.10 1.29
N SER A 156 -11.72 5.28 1.46
CA SER A 156 -10.85 4.33 2.16
C SER A 156 -9.59 5.01 2.67
N THR A 157 -8.90 4.33 3.56
CA THR A 157 -7.53 4.67 3.97
C THR A 157 -6.55 3.66 3.38
N LEU A 158 -5.37 4.12 2.98
CA LEU A 158 -4.31 3.23 2.51
C LEU A 158 -3.64 2.57 3.73
N SER A 159 -3.71 1.24 3.80
CA SER A 159 -3.05 0.44 4.85
C SER A 159 -1.63 0.07 4.46
N SER A 160 -1.40 -0.27 3.20
CA SER A 160 -0.07 -0.64 2.69
C SER A 160 0.00 -0.42 1.19
N VAL A 161 1.18 -0.03 0.71
CA VAL A 161 1.52 -0.02 -0.71
C VAL A 161 2.91 -0.60 -0.90
N GLN A 162 3.04 -1.53 -1.84
CA GLN A 162 4.28 -2.24 -2.12
C GLN A 162 4.41 -2.45 -3.63
N ILE A 163 5.65 -2.53 -4.11
CA ILE A 163 5.95 -2.90 -5.49
C ILE A 163 6.65 -4.25 -5.52
N ASN A 164 6.39 -5.06 -6.53
CA ASN A 164 7.11 -6.32 -6.70
C ASN A 164 8.56 -6.07 -7.15
N PRO A 165 9.49 -7.03 -6.93
CA PRO A 165 10.90 -6.85 -7.26
C PRO A 165 11.20 -6.58 -8.73
N SER A 166 10.35 -7.04 -9.67
CA SER A 166 10.51 -6.71 -11.09
C SER A 166 10.17 -5.24 -11.43
N GLY A 167 9.43 -4.56 -10.55
CA GLY A 167 9.00 -3.18 -10.78
C GLY A 167 7.80 -3.05 -11.72
N GLU A 168 7.05 -4.13 -11.97
CA GLU A 168 5.95 -4.14 -12.94
C GLU A 168 4.56 -4.04 -12.27
N PHE A 169 4.43 -4.51 -11.03
CA PHE A 169 3.17 -4.58 -10.31
C PHE A 169 3.23 -3.91 -8.95
N VAL A 170 2.21 -3.13 -8.64
CA VAL A 170 2.03 -2.51 -7.33
C VAL A 170 0.82 -3.14 -6.63
N ALA A 171 1.01 -3.61 -5.40
CA ALA A 171 -0.07 -4.05 -4.52
C ALA A 171 -0.44 -2.92 -3.57
N ALA A 172 -1.72 -2.57 -3.51
CA ALA A 172 -2.26 -1.59 -2.57
C ALA A 172 -3.34 -2.26 -1.71
N ILE A 173 -3.17 -2.21 -0.40
CA ILE A 173 -4.16 -2.67 0.57
C ILE A 173 -4.84 -1.44 1.13
N VAL A 174 -6.14 -1.38 0.94
CA VAL A 174 -6.97 -0.28 1.44
C VAL A 174 -7.96 -0.78 2.47
N ARG A 175 -8.24 0.05 3.47
CA ARG A 175 -9.24 -0.19 4.49
C ARG A 175 -10.43 0.71 4.21
N SER A 176 -11.64 0.14 4.17
CA SER A 176 -12.86 0.93 4.06
C SER A 176 -13.02 1.83 5.29
N GLU A 177 -13.25 3.11 5.05
CA GLU A 177 -13.69 4.02 6.11
C GLU A 177 -15.20 3.82 6.29
N GLU A 178 -15.58 3.04 7.27
CA GLU A 178 -16.89 3.22 7.85
C GLU A 178 -16.76 4.31 8.91
N LEU A 179 -17.55 5.37 8.77
CA LEU A 179 -17.60 6.49 9.72
C LEU A 179 -18.09 5.96 11.08
N GLU A 180 -17.15 5.52 11.90
CA GLU A 180 -17.44 5.23 13.30
C GLU A 180 -17.76 6.55 14.00
N LYS A 181 -18.85 6.57 14.75
CA LYS A 181 -19.08 7.64 15.72
C LYS A 181 -18.02 7.51 16.79
N GLU A 182 -17.04 8.39 16.77
CA GLU A 182 -16.00 8.48 17.77
C GLU A 182 -16.62 8.79 19.13
N THR A 183 -16.14 8.12 20.17
CA THR A 183 -16.49 8.48 21.53
C THR A 183 -15.49 9.51 22.03
N LEU A 184 -15.96 10.70 22.32
CA LEU A 184 -15.14 11.77 22.89
C LEU A 184 -14.96 11.52 24.40
N VAL A 185 -13.73 11.38 24.82
CA VAL A 185 -13.36 11.23 26.25
C VAL A 185 -12.72 12.54 26.70
N PRO A 186 -13.33 13.24 27.68
CA PRO A 186 -12.73 14.46 28.21
C PRO A 186 -11.55 14.15 29.14
N GLU A 187 -10.46 14.86 28.92
CA GLU A 187 -9.30 14.90 29.79
C GLU A 187 -9.42 16.14 30.67
N PHE A 188 -9.71 15.95 31.95
CA PHE A 188 -9.90 17.04 32.89
C PHE A 188 -8.59 17.53 33.51
N ILE A 189 -7.53 16.71 33.50
CA ILE A 189 -6.23 17.06 34.10
C ILE A 189 -5.26 17.38 32.93
N THR A 190 -5.14 18.67 32.64
CA THR A 190 -4.25 19.20 31.60
C THR A 190 -3.31 20.24 32.20
N ARG A 191 -2.13 20.43 31.60
CA ARG A 191 -1.13 21.40 32.08
C ARG A 191 -1.60 22.85 31.95
N ASP A 192 -2.51 23.13 31.06
CA ASP A 192 -3.04 24.47 30.78
C ASP A 192 -4.39 24.74 31.47
N GLY A 193 -4.88 23.79 32.28
CA GLY A 193 -6.16 23.88 32.98
C GLY A 193 -7.40 23.88 32.11
N LYS A 194 -7.25 23.61 30.80
CA LYS A 194 -8.36 23.53 29.85
C LYS A 194 -8.74 22.09 29.62
N ILE A 195 -10.05 21.82 29.51
CA ILE A 195 -10.52 20.48 29.13
C ILE A 195 -10.09 20.19 27.70
N LYS A 196 -9.36 19.08 27.51
CA LYS A 196 -9.08 18.49 26.19
C LYS A 196 -9.98 17.30 25.98
N THR A 197 -10.34 17.04 24.74
CA THR A 197 -11.05 15.83 24.36
C THR A 197 -10.14 14.96 23.52
N SER A 198 -10.04 13.69 23.85
CA SER A 198 -9.40 12.67 23.02
C SER A 198 -10.44 11.75 22.40
N ASN A 199 -10.19 11.29 21.20
CA ASN A 199 -11.04 10.34 20.52
C ASN A 199 -10.74 8.94 21.06
N ALA A 200 -11.76 8.24 21.48
CA ALA A 200 -11.66 6.87 21.95
C ALA A 200 -12.57 5.96 21.11
N ARG A 201 -12.15 4.71 20.97
CA ARG A 201 -12.97 3.69 20.32
C ARG A 201 -14.24 3.47 21.15
N ALA A 202 -15.40 3.41 20.48
CA ALA A 202 -16.64 3.06 21.13
C ALA A 202 -16.54 1.67 21.75
N LYS A 203 -17.07 1.51 22.98
CA LYS A 203 -17.05 0.23 23.72
C LYS A 203 -17.77 -0.88 22.94
N VAL A 204 -18.79 -0.52 22.19
CA VAL A 204 -19.56 -1.40 21.31
C VAL A 204 -19.47 -0.87 19.91
N SER A 205 -18.35 -1.14 19.24
CA SER A 205 -18.21 -0.88 17.81
C SER A 205 -18.77 -2.08 17.05
N LYS A 206 -19.68 -1.82 16.12
CA LYS A 206 -20.18 -2.83 15.17
C LYS A 206 -19.31 -2.93 13.93
N ASN A 207 -18.38 -2.00 13.74
CA ASN A 207 -17.62 -1.87 12.51
C ASN A 207 -16.30 -2.61 12.64
N GLU A 208 -16.25 -3.77 12.03
CA GLU A 208 -15.01 -4.51 11.84
C GLU A 208 -14.29 -3.93 10.62
N PRO A 209 -12.98 -3.73 10.71
CA PRO A 209 -12.21 -3.27 9.55
C PRO A 209 -12.39 -4.24 8.40
N ASN A 210 -12.70 -3.73 7.22
CA ASN A 210 -12.71 -4.50 5.99
C ASN A 210 -11.65 -3.96 5.05
N GLN A 211 -10.77 -4.84 4.61
CA GLN A 211 -9.69 -4.48 3.71
C GLN A 211 -9.90 -5.11 2.33
N ARG A 212 -9.39 -4.42 1.31
CA ARG A 212 -9.39 -4.87 -0.07
C ARG A 212 -7.98 -4.81 -0.63
N LEU A 213 -7.66 -5.78 -1.47
CA LEU A 213 -6.40 -5.85 -2.19
C LEU A 213 -6.60 -5.38 -3.62
N TYR A 214 -5.81 -4.40 -4.03
CA TYR A 214 -5.74 -3.91 -5.39
C TYR A 214 -4.37 -4.22 -5.98
N ILE A 215 -4.34 -4.62 -7.24
CA ILE A 215 -3.11 -4.77 -8.02
C ILE A 215 -3.15 -3.77 -9.17
N LEU A 216 -2.11 -2.95 -9.27
CA LEU A 216 -1.88 -2.03 -10.38
C LEU A 216 -0.76 -2.59 -11.27
N SER A 217 -1.06 -2.86 -12.53
CA SER A 217 -0.05 -3.12 -13.53
C SER A 217 0.51 -1.80 -14.06
N LEU A 218 1.79 -1.52 -13.81
CA LEU A 218 2.43 -0.30 -14.30
C LEU A 218 2.60 -0.29 -15.82
N LYS A 219 2.72 -1.46 -16.42
CA LYS A 219 2.84 -1.61 -17.88
C LYS A 219 1.52 -1.34 -18.60
N LEU A 220 0.41 -1.84 -18.05
CA LEU A 220 -0.92 -1.69 -18.64
C LEU A 220 -1.67 -0.46 -18.12
N ASP A 221 -1.12 0.20 -17.07
CA ASP A 221 -1.75 1.31 -16.33
C ASP A 221 -3.19 0.95 -15.91
N SER A 222 -3.36 -0.26 -15.38
CA SER A 222 -4.65 -0.86 -15.02
C SER A 222 -4.67 -1.28 -13.55
N LEU A 223 -5.61 -0.72 -12.79
CA LEU A 223 -5.87 -1.05 -11.39
C LEU A 223 -7.06 -2.01 -11.29
N VAL A 224 -6.86 -3.15 -10.63
CA VAL A 224 -7.89 -4.19 -10.45
C VAL A 224 -7.97 -4.58 -8.98
N SER A 225 -9.19 -4.71 -8.46
CA SER A 225 -9.45 -5.30 -7.14
C SER A 225 -9.43 -6.82 -7.25
N ILE A 226 -8.68 -7.47 -6.37
CA ILE A 226 -8.64 -8.93 -6.31
C ILE A 226 -9.91 -9.45 -5.64
N ASP A 227 -10.56 -10.42 -6.27
CA ASP A 227 -11.73 -11.10 -5.71
C ASP A 227 -11.30 -12.14 -4.68
N LEU A 228 -11.76 -11.99 -3.45
CA LEU A 228 -11.51 -12.88 -2.32
C LEU A 228 -12.75 -13.69 -1.91
N SER A 229 -13.85 -13.58 -2.64
CA SER A 229 -15.13 -14.24 -2.31
C SER A 229 -15.08 -15.76 -2.40
N GLY A 230 -14.07 -16.31 -3.11
CA GLY A 230 -13.82 -17.73 -3.28
C GLY A 230 -13.06 -18.40 -2.14
N LEU A 231 -12.69 -17.69 -1.06
CA LEU A 231 -12.00 -18.28 0.08
C LEU A 231 -12.90 -19.27 0.81
N THR A 232 -12.33 -20.40 1.22
CA THR A 232 -13.03 -21.46 1.94
C THR A 232 -13.68 -20.91 3.21
N ASP A 233 -14.94 -21.22 3.42
CA ASP A 233 -15.72 -20.82 4.61
C ASP A 233 -15.84 -19.30 4.85
N ILE A 234 -15.59 -18.45 3.84
CA ILE A 234 -15.65 -16.96 3.94
C ILE A 234 -17.02 -16.48 4.47
N ARG A 235 -18.09 -17.21 4.21
CA ARG A 235 -19.47 -16.93 4.63
C ARG A 235 -19.96 -17.83 5.76
N LYS A 236 -19.11 -18.75 6.25
CA LYS A 236 -19.53 -19.69 7.27
C LYS A 236 -19.79 -18.99 8.59
N LYS A 237 -20.99 -19.18 9.10
CA LYS A 237 -21.40 -18.68 10.40
C LYS A 237 -20.74 -19.50 11.52
N PRO A 238 -20.04 -18.86 12.47
CA PRO A 238 -19.56 -19.56 13.66
C PRO A 238 -20.70 -20.19 14.48
N SER A 239 -20.44 -21.36 15.06
CA SER A 239 -21.45 -22.17 15.77
C SER A 239 -22.06 -21.49 17.00
N TYR A 240 -21.30 -20.56 17.61
CA TYR A 240 -21.71 -19.84 18.84
C TYR A 240 -22.57 -18.59 18.56
N ILE A 241 -22.78 -18.20 17.30
CA ILE A 241 -23.56 -16.99 16.98
C ILE A 241 -25.03 -17.34 16.91
N ASP A 242 -25.80 -16.60 17.69
CA ASP A 242 -27.26 -16.74 17.73
C ASP A 242 -27.91 -16.36 16.39
N THR A 243 -29.10 -16.95 16.14
CA THR A 243 -29.90 -16.75 14.92
C THR A 243 -30.26 -15.29 14.67
N LEU A 244 -30.39 -14.47 15.72
CA LEU A 244 -30.70 -13.03 15.60
C LEU A 244 -29.62 -12.19 14.90
N THR A 245 -28.39 -12.67 14.86
CA THR A 245 -27.24 -11.98 14.20
C THR A 245 -26.80 -12.66 12.91
N SER A 246 -27.58 -13.63 12.42
CA SER A 246 -27.22 -14.45 11.25
C SER A 246 -27.10 -13.67 9.94
N SER A 247 -27.82 -12.56 9.78
CA SER A 247 -27.73 -11.70 8.59
C SER A 247 -26.31 -11.15 8.30
N ARG A 248 -25.45 -11.15 9.31
CA ARG A 248 -24.04 -10.75 9.17
C ARG A 248 -23.22 -11.70 8.28
N TYR A 249 -23.65 -12.96 8.19
CA TYR A 249 -22.99 -14.01 7.44
C TYR A 249 -23.62 -14.30 6.07
N GLU A 250 -24.61 -13.52 5.66
CA GLU A 250 -25.16 -13.55 4.30
C GLU A 250 -24.17 -12.95 3.28
N LYS A 251 -23.23 -12.16 3.77
CA LYS A 251 -22.16 -11.54 2.98
C LYS A 251 -20.82 -12.13 3.38
N ASP A 252 -19.81 -11.88 2.55
CA ASP A 252 -18.44 -12.21 2.88
C ASP A 252 -18.04 -11.50 4.19
N ARG A 253 -17.35 -12.24 5.06
CA ARG A 253 -16.83 -11.67 6.30
C ARG A 253 -15.79 -10.59 6.01
N ASN A 254 -15.69 -9.61 6.88
CA ASN A 254 -14.67 -8.60 6.82
C ASN A 254 -13.29 -9.22 6.99
N LEU A 255 -12.34 -8.74 6.22
CA LEU A 255 -11.01 -9.28 6.12
C LEU A 255 -9.95 -8.30 6.60
N PHE A 256 -8.90 -8.85 7.18
CA PHE A 256 -7.65 -8.19 7.45
C PHE A 256 -6.56 -8.82 6.59
N ILE A 257 -5.91 -8.01 5.75
CA ILE A 257 -4.96 -8.47 4.74
C ILE A 257 -3.57 -7.97 5.15
N HIS A 258 -2.64 -8.90 5.33
CA HIS A 258 -1.25 -8.56 5.61
C HIS A 258 -0.49 -8.15 4.33
N PRO A 259 0.57 -7.33 4.45
CA PRO A 259 1.45 -7.00 3.34
C PRO A 259 1.95 -8.23 2.59
N LEU A 260 1.98 -8.16 1.26
CA LEU A 260 2.36 -9.28 0.42
C LEU A 260 3.86 -9.60 0.54
N LYS A 261 4.18 -10.88 0.40
CA LYS A 261 5.55 -11.38 0.26
C LYS A 261 5.76 -11.79 -1.19
N PHE A 262 6.44 -10.96 -1.95
CA PHE A 262 6.68 -11.19 -3.36
C PHE A 262 7.80 -12.21 -3.60
N SER A 263 7.65 -13.02 -4.65
CA SER A 263 8.75 -13.78 -5.25
C SER A 263 9.78 -12.82 -5.86
N LYS A 264 11.05 -13.20 -5.81
CA LYS A 264 12.14 -12.44 -6.45
C LYS A 264 12.28 -12.73 -7.94
N THR A 265 11.80 -13.89 -8.37
CA THR A 265 12.04 -14.44 -9.72
C THR A 265 10.77 -14.54 -10.55
N SER A 266 9.59 -14.41 -9.94
CA SER A 266 8.31 -14.57 -10.63
C SER A 266 7.31 -13.48 -10.23
N ASN A 267 6.25 -13.32 -11.01
CA ASN A 267 5.14 -12.40 -10.71
C ASN A 267 4.10 -13.05 -9.80
N LEU A 268 4.58 -13.71 -8.73
CA LEU A 268 3.77 -14.34 -7.69
C LEU A 268 4.02 -13.69 -6.34
N ALA A 269 3.02 -13.73 -5.47
CA ALA A 269 3.15 -13.29 -4.09
C ALA A 269 2.36 -14.18 -3.14
N LEU A 270 2.84 -14.32 -1.90
CA LEU A 270 2.07 -14.91 -0.81
C LEU A 270 1.38 -13.80 -0.01
N CYS A 271 0.16 -14.09 0.42
CA CYS A 271 -0.61 -13.20 1.28
C CYS A 271 -1.22 -13.99 2.43
N ASP A 272 -1.07 -13.47 3.64
CA ASP A 272 -1.77 -13.92 4.85
C ASP A 272 -3.03 -13.05 5.01
N ILE A 273 -4.19 -13.69 4.98
CA ILE A 273 -5.48 -13.05 5.13
C ILE A 273 -6.16 -13.63 6.36
N ARG A 274 -6.76 -12.78 7.19
CA ARG A 274 -7.50 -13.18 8.37
C ARG A 274 -8.90 -12.62 8.35
N SER A 275 -9.85 -13.37 8.91
CA SER A 275 -11.16 -12.81 9.21
C SER A 275 -11.05 -11.75 10.31
N ALA A 276 -11.87 -10.71 10.27
CA ALA A 276 -11.82 -9.62 11.25
C ALA A 276 -12.13 -10.08 12.68
N ASP A 277 -12.82 -11.23 12.82
CA ASP A 277 -13.09 -11.89 14.11
C ASP A 277 -11.95 -12.82 14.58
N ASN A 278 -10.86 -12.93 13.80
CA ASN A 278 -9.70 -13.80 14.07
C ASN A 278 -10.03 -15.30 14.23
N LYS A 279 -11.08 -15.78 13.59
CA LYS A 279 -11.47 -17.20 13.63
C LYS A 279 -10.91 -18.01 12.47
N ASP A 280 -10.68 -17.34 11.36
CA ASP A 280 -10.18 -17.97 10.14
C ASP A 280 -8.95 -17.22 9.61
N ARG A 281 -8.06 -18.00 9.05
CA ARG A 281 -6.83 -17.53 8.39
C ARG A 281 -6.63 -18.30 7.10
N TRP A 282 -6.37 -17.56 6.04
CA TRP A 282 -6.07 -18.12 4.72
C TRP A 282 -4.67 -17.68 4.29
N ILE A 283 -3.90 -18.65 3.83
CA ILE A 283 -2.65 -18.38 3.12
C ILE A 283 -2.95 -18.56 1.64
N VAL A 284 -2.78 -17.51 0.88
CA VAL A 284 -3.08 -17.50 -0.55
C VAL A 284 -1.86 -17.17 -1.39
N LEU A 285 -1.76 -17.80 -2.54
CA LEU A 285 -0.87 -17.41 -3.62
C LEU A 285 -1.61 -16.44 -4.53
N VAL A 286 -1.05 -15.27 -4.75
CA VAL A 286 -1.56 -14.24 -5.65
C VAL A 286 -0.76 -14.29 -6.94
N ASP A 287 -1.42 -14.50 -8.07
CA ASP A 287 -0.84 -14.38 -9.40
C ASP A 287 -1.08 -12.94 -9.89
N LEU A 288 -0.01 -12.16 -9.99
CA LEU A 288 -0.09 -10.74 -10.31
C LEU A 288 -0.40 -10.49 -11.79
N GLU A 289 -0.10 -11.44 -12.66
CA GLU A 289 -0.41 -11.33 -14.09
C GLU A 289 -1.86 -11.71 -14.39
N LYS A 290 -2.31 -12.85 -13.83
CA LYS A 290 -3.67 -13.33 -14.02
C LYS A 290 -4.69 -12.63 -13.14
N LEU A 291 -4.23 -11.87 -12.13
CA LEU A 291 -5.06 -11.18 -11.13
C LEU A 291 -6.00 -12.16 -10.38
N THR A 292 -5.49 -13.34 -10.08
CA THR A 292 -6.22 -14.42 -9.41
C THR A 292 -5.52 -14.86 -8.14
N ILE A 293 -6.26 -15.52 -7.28
CA ILE A 293 -5.73 -16.14 -6.07
C ILE A 293 -5.87 -17.66 -6.14
N LYS A 294 -4.96 -18.35 -5.45
CA LYS A 294 -5.07 -19.77 -5.14
C LYS A 294 -4.90 -19.93 -3.64
N GLU A 295 -5.91 -20.47 -2.98
CA GLU A 295 -5.81 -20.82 -1.58
C GLU A 295 -4.83 -21.99 -1.42
N LEU A 296 -3.83 -21.81 -0.56
CA LEU A 296 -2.83 -22.82 -0.25
C LEU A 296 -3.13 -23.52 1.08
N ASN A 297 -3.65 -22.77 2.05
CA ASN A 297 -3.97 -23.28 3.37
C ASN A 297 -5.10 -22.47 3.99
N HIS A 298 -6.04 -23.16 4.65
CA HIS A 298 -7.08 -22.57 5.48
C HIS A 298 -6.97 -23.13 6.90
N GLN A 299 -6.98 -22.26 7.87
CA GLN A 299 -6.97 -22.58 9.28
C GLN A 299 -8.21 -21.99 9.95
N HIS A 300 -8.81 -22.77 10.83
CA HIS A 300 -9.99 -22.37 11.61
C HIS A 300 -9.81 -22.70 13.09
N ASP A 301 -10.20 -21.79 13.97
CA ASP A 301 -10.26 -22.00 15.41
C ASP A 301 -11.48 -21.28 15.98
N ASP A 302 -12.32 -22.00 16.72
CA ASP A 302 -13.52 -21.44 17.33
C ASP A 302 -13.21 -20.38 18.41
N ALA A 303 -12.03 -20.42 19.02
CA ALA A 303 -11.62 -19.44 19.98
C ALA A 303 -10.89 -18.26 19.30
N TRP A 304 -9.71 -18.50 18.78
CA TRP A 304 -8.89 -17.43 18.19
C TRP A 304 -7.66 -18.00 17.49
N ILE A 305 -7.39 -17.58 16.27
CA ILE A 305 -6.17 -17.95 15.56
C ILE A 305 -5.06 -16.96 15.89
N GLY A 306 -4.02 -17.47 16.56
CA GLY A 306 -2.77 -16.79 16.79
C GLY A 306 -1.66 -17.32 15.88
N GLY A 307 -0.44 -17.11 16.32
CA GLY A 307 0.76 -17.66 15.71
C GLY A 307 1.43 -16.73 14.70
N PRO A 308 2.64 -17.11 14.26
CA PRO A 308 3.43 -16.34 13.32
C PRO A 308 2.71 -16.28 11.97
N GLY A 309 2.76 -15.12 11.33
CA GLY A 309 2.38 -14.98 9.94
C GLY A 309 3.38 -15.65 8.99
N ILE A 310 3.22 -15.43 7.68
CA ILE A 310 4.23 -15.85 6.69
C ILE A 310 5.53 -15.10 7.01
N SER A 311 6.59 -15.86 7.35
CA SER A 311 7.88 -15.27 7.76
C SER A 311 8.78 -14.97 6.56
N SER A 312 8.77 -15.82 5.55
CA SER A 312 9.62 -15.66 4.36
C SER A 312 9.04 -16.37 3.13
N TRP A 313 9.50 -15.93 1.98
CA TRP A 313 9.32 -16.62 0.71
C TRP A 313 10.67 -17.24 0.31
N ASN A 314 10.68 -18.53 0.08
CA ASN A 314 11.76 -19.20 -0.62
C ASN A 314 11.25 -19.57 -2.01
N GLU A 315 12.02 -19.35 -3.06
CA GLU A 315 11.62 -19.58 -4.46
C GLU A 315 11.08 -20.99 -4.74
N GLU A 316 11.44 -21.96 -3.91
CA GLU A 316 10.99 -23.34 -4.05
C GLU A 316 9.86 -23.70 -3.07
N VAL A 317 9.80 -23.10 -1.89
CA VAL A 317 8.87 -23.48 -0.82
C VAL A 317 8.42 -22.24 -0.03
N ALA A 318 7.11 -22.09 0.19
CA ALA A 318 6.60 -21.14 1.17
C ALA A 318 6.87 -21.65 2.58
N VAL A 319 7.61 -20.89 3.37
CA VAL A 319 7.83 -21.18 4.79
C VAL A 319 6.78 -20.44 5.60
N LEU A 320 5.93 -21.21 6.26
CA LEU A 320 4.82 -20.74 7.12
C LEU A 320 5.27 -20.65 8.57
#